data_64c11275fa9ae334df4bf6f273ea1e9d
#
_entry.id   64c11275fa9ae334df4bf6f273ea1e9d
#
_cell.length_a   1.000
_cell.length_b   1.000
_cell.length_c   1.000
_cell.angle_alpha   90.00
_cell.angle_beta   90.00
_cell.angle_gamma   90.00
#
_symmetry.space_group_name_H-M   'P 1'
#
loop_
_entity.id
_entity.type
_entity.pdbx_description
1 polymer ?
#
loop_
_entity_poly.entity_id
_entity_poly.type
_entity_poly.pdbx_seq_one_letter_code
_entity_poly.pdbx_strand_id
1 'polypeptide(L)'
;MSRLDAKKRARLRESAFAYVDSHGRRRLPIHDEAHVRNALSRFNQVVFESETARERARKRLLTQAKKYGIIPIGFITGQLQSERRHATAGRLVIELGRNGAPGDLEQRLRGVLRDPTLTVLYWSNAAGAYLDGGGKPVPLPAKKDKRVVTYLERDGRPMTALVHDPAALDDPDLTETVLAAVRFVVERDRAYGQLPATAIDAAALPTGFVTLLMSDIEASTTLLNRLGDKYRDVLNDVRGMLRSVVSSADGREIDARADEFFAVFERAADAVQAAASIQRAFGRKRWPDDLPVRVRIGIHSGRPTLTDIGYIGLAVHIVARVCSAAHGGQIVISEMAKDAVAGSPSTGIRFHSLGRHRLHGLVEAQGLFQIEADGLPATFPPPRTKARS
;
A
#
# COMPACT_ATOMS: atom_id res chain seq x y z
N MET A 1 -5.69 20.23 45.25
CA MET A 1 -6.57 20.42 44.09
C MET A 1 -7.98 20.01 44.47
N SER A 2 -8.95 20.95 44.49
CA SER A 2 -10.30 20.66 44.90
C SER A 2 -11.01 19.82 43.81
N ARG A 3 -11.20 18.54 44.13
CA ARG A 3 -12.05 17.67 43.33
C ARG A 3 -13.48 18.16 43.44
N LEU A 4 -14.14 18.51 42.33
CA LEU A 4 -15.53 18.81 42.32
C LEU A 4 -16.32 17.64 42.90
N ASP A 5 -16.95 17.85 44.07
CA ASP A 5 -17.86 16.92 44.70
C ASP A 5 -19.06 16.64 43.77
N ALA A 6 -19.53 15.39 43.73
CA ALA A 6 -20.65 14.97 42.86
C ALA A 6 -21.91 15.88 43.06
N LYS A 7 -22.20 16.31 44.30
CA LYS A 7 -23.32 17.23 44.60
C LYS A 7 -23.10 18.64 44.00
N LYS A 8 -21.91 19.18 44.05
CA LYS A 8 -21.55 20.46 43.42
C LYS A 8 -21.60 20.36 41.90
N ARG A 9 -21.12 19.24 41.33
CA ARG A 9 -21.14 18.98 39.89
C ARG A 9 -22.57 18.93 39.33
N ALA A 10 -23.49 18.30 40.06
CA ALA A 10 -24.90 18.19 39.65
C ALA A 10 -25.63 19.55 39.60
N ARG A 11 -25.21 20.53 40.40
CA ARG A 11 -25.81 21.90 40.46
C ARG A 11 -25.30 22.83 39.35
N LEU A 12 -24.22 22.51 38.68
CA LEU A 12 -23.67 23.32 37.59
C LEU A 12 -24.52 23.19 36.33
N ARG A 13 -24.73 24.31 35.62
CA ARG A 13 -25.44 24.32 34.32
C ARG A 13 -24.56 23.58 33.28
N GLU A 14 -25.17 23.06 32.23
CA GLU A 14 -24.44 22.41 31.15
C GLU A 14 -23.39 23.29 30.46
N SER A 15 -23.65 24.60 30.44
CA SER A 15 -22.68 25.59 29.94
C SER A 15 -21.38 25.67 30.76
N ALA A 16 -21.36 25.11 31.96
CA ALA A 16 -20.18 25.02 32.82
C ALA A 16 -19.25 23.85 32.43
N PHE A 17 -19.57 23.08 31.37
CA PHE A 17 -18.78 21.96 30.87
C PHE A 17 -18.47 22.18 29.39
N ALA A 18 -17.24 21.81 28.98
CA ALA A 18 -16.88 21.87 27.57
C ALA A 18 -17.57 20.76 26.75
N TYR A 19 -17.83 19.61 27.37
CA TYR A 19 -18.52 18.48 26.74
C TYR A 19 -19.61 17.88 27.61
N VAL A 20 -20.77 17.63 26.98
CA VAL A 20 -21.88 16.85 27.53
C VAL A 20 -22.26 15.85 26.44
N ASP A 21 -22.26 14.55 26.75
CA ASP A 21 -22.56 13.47 25.80
C ASP A 21 -24.10 13.31 25.62
N SER A 22 -24.54 12.47 24.68
CA SER A 22 -25.95 12.20 24.39
C SER A 22 -26.73 11.58 25.57
N HIS A 23 -26.01 11.01 26.55
CA HIS A 23 -26.57 10.45 27.78
C HIS A 23 -26.57 11.46 28.94
N GLY A 24 -26.28 12.75 28.67
CA GLY A 24 -26.22 13.79 29.68
C GLY A 24 -24.99 13.73 30.60
N ARG A 25 -23.96 12.92 30.29
CA ARG A 25 -22.74 12.85 31.12
C ARG A 25 -21.90 14.09 30.85
N ARG A 26 -21.63 14.85 31.90
CA ARG A 26 -20.94 16.11 31.87
C ARG A 26 -19.42 15.88 32.06
N ARG A 27 -18.61 16.33 31.11
CA ARG A 27 -17.16 16.16 31.10
C ARG A 27 -16.45 17.49 30.88
N LEU A 28 -15.20 17.60 31.31
CA LEU A 28 -14.37 18.80 31.17
C LEU A 28 -15.05 20.07 31.75
N PRO A 29 -15.14 20.20 33.08
CA PRO A 29 -15.69 21.40 33.71
C PRO A 29 -14.82 22.62 33.37
N ILE A 30 -15.47 23.78 33.07
CA ILE A 30 -14.83 25.03 32.61
C ILE A 30 -15.40 26.28 33.31
N HIS A 31 -15.93 26.12 34.52
CA HIS A 31 -16.64 27.19 35.26
C HIS A 31 -15.68 28.13 35.99
N ASP A 32 -14.42 27.76 36.22
CA ASP A 32 -13.38 28.60 36.79
C ASP A 32 -12.01 28.33 36.13
N GLU A 33 -11.01 29.16 36.47
CA GLU A 33 -9.67 29.09 35.87
C GLU A 33 -8.97 27.75 36.12
N ALA A 34 -9.06 27.24 37.36
CA ALA A 34 -8.38 25.98 37.72
C ALA A 34 -8.96 24.78 36.95
N HIS A 35 -10.30 24.77 36.76
CA HIS A 35 -10.96 23.73 35.98
C HIS A 35 -10.69 23.86 34.50
N VAL A 36 -10.57 25.06 33.94
CA VAL A 36 -10.15 25.28 32.55
C VAL A 36 -8.73 24.75 32.30
N ARG A 37 -7.76 25.05 33.20
CA ARG A 37 -6.39 24.50 33.08
C ARG A 37 -6.38 22.96 33.13
N ASN A 38 -7.16 22.38 34.04
CA ASN A 38 -7.30 20.92 34.14
C ASN A 38 -8.01 20.31 32.91
N ALA A 39 -9.02 20.98 32.36
CA ALA A 39 -9.72 20.54 31.17
C ALA A 39 -8.79 20.54 29.94
N LEU A 40 -7.93 21.55 29.81
CA LEU A 40 -6.91 21.63 28.75
C LEU A 40 -5.94 20.44 28.81
N SER A 41 -5.45 20.09 30.02
CA SER A 41 -4.52 18.97 30.20
C SER A 41 -5.14 17.58 29.99
N ARG A 42 -6.47 17.46 30.16
CA ARG A 42 -7.19 16.18 30.07
C ARG A 42 -8.03 16.02 28.80
N PHE A 43 -8.01 16.97 27.91
CA PHE A 43 -8.86 16.98 26.73
C PHE A 43 -8.69 15.72 25.90
N ASN A 44 -7.45 15.30 25.65
CA ASN A 44 -7.11 14.12 24.86
C ASN A 44 -7.39 12.77 25.58
N GLN A 45 -7.71 12.81 26.88
CA GLN A 45 -8.11 11.62 27.66
C GLN A 45 -9.62 11.38 27.63
N VAL A 46 -10.39 12.26 26.97
CA VAL A 46 -11.85 12.16 26.89
C VAL A 46 -12.25 11.49 25.59
N VAL A 47 -13.00 10.41 25.69
CA VAL A 47 -13.65 9.78 24.55
C VAL A 47 -14.86 10.60 24.16
N PHE A 48 -14.88 11.11 22.93
CA PHE A 48 -15.97 11.88 22.35
C PHE A 48 -16.81 10.97 21.43
N GLU A 49 -18.11 11.24 21.33
CA GLU A 49 -19.04 10.44 20.49
C GLU A 49 -18.84 10.67 19.00
N SER A 50 -18.26 11.81 18.62
CA SER A 50 -17.95 12.15 17.24
C SER A 50 -16.89 13.24 17.16
N GLU A 51 -16.21 13.37 16.02
CA GLU A 51 -15.26 14.46 15.77
C GLU A 51 -15.93 15.84 15.85
N THR A 52 -17.18 15.92 15.42
CA THR A 52 -17.99 17.16 15.56
C THR A 52 -18.22 17.54 17.03
N ALA A 53 -18.44 16.54 17.90
CA ALA A 53 -18.58 16.76 19.35
C ALA A 53 -17.25 17.21 19.98
N ARG A 54 -16.13 16.61 19.57
CA ARG A 54 -14.77 16.96 19.97
C ARG A 54 -14.45 18.42 19.61
N GLU A 55 -14.72 18.82 18.38
CA GLU A 55 -14.44 20.17 17.89
C GLU A 55 -15.32 21.22 18.59
N ARG A 56 -16.58 20.92 18.88
CA ARG A 56 -17.45 21.80 19.69
C ARG A 56 -16.90 21.95 21.11
N ALA A 57 -16.47 20.87 21.74
CA ALA A 57 -15.88 20.90 23.07
C ALA A 57 -14.57 21.71 23.09
N ARG A 58 -13.73 21.54 22.06
CA ARG A 58 -12.50 22.30 21.85
C ARG A 58 -12.75 23.82 21.77
N LYS A 59 -13.69 24.23 20.93
CA LYS A 59 -14.06 25.64 20.79
C LYS A 59 -14.54 26.23 22.11
N ARG A 60 -15.39 25.53 22.84
CA ARG A 60 -15.87 25.96 24.17
C ARG A 60 -14.73 26.13 25.16
N LEU A 61 -13.82 25.15 25.20
CA LEU A 61 -12.67 25.16 26.10
C LEU A 61 -11.73 26.33 25.81
N LEU A 62 -11.40 26.58 24.53
CA LEU A 62 -10.57 27.69 24.10
C LEU A 62 -11.21 29.05 24.37
N THR A 63 -12.53 29.17 24.19
CA THR A 63 -13.27 30.38 24.53
C THR A 63 -13.18 30.71 26.03
N GLN A 64 -13.31 29.70 26.89
CA GLN A 64 -13.18 29.90 28.33
C GLN A 64 -11.72 30.16 28.74
N ALA A 65 -10.74 29.50 28.11
CA ALA A 65 -9.34 29.79 28.33
C ALA A 65 -9.02 31.27 28.05
N LYS A 66 -9.50 31.79 26.92
CA LYS A 66 -9.36 33.21 26.56
C LYS A 66 -9.99 34.15 27.62
N LYS A 67 -11.19 33.81 28.14
CA LYS A 67 -11.88 34.59 29.18
C LYS A 67 -11.07 34.70 30.47
N TYR A 68 -10.35 33.65 30.84
CA TYR A 68 -9.49 33.63 32.03
C TYR A 68 -8.02 34.03 31.76
N GLY A 69 -7.71 34.58 30.57
CA GLY A 69 -6.35 35.00 30.21
C GLY A 69 -5.35 33.86 30.10
N ILE A 70 -5.84 32.61 29.95
CA ILE A 70 -4.98 31.44 29.78
C ILE A 70 -4.56 31.35 28.32
N ILE A 71 -3.26 31.38 28.06
CA ILE A 71 -2.67 31.14 26.74
C ILE A 71 -2.30 29.66 26.65
N PRO A 72 -3.13 28.81 25.98
CA PRO A 72 -2.92 27.35 25.99
C PRO A 72 -1.95 26.91 24.90
N ILE A 73 -0.73 27.45 24.90
CA ILE A 73 0.28 27.21 23.86
C ILE A 73 0.50 25.70 23.67
N GLY A 74 0.78 24.96 24.75
CA GLY A 74 1.02 23.51 24.67
C GLY A 74 -0.17 22.72 24.13
N PHE A 75 -1.40 23.13 24.47
CA PHE A 75 -2.62 22.51 23.95
C PHE A 75 -2.78 22.77 22.44
N ILE A 76 -2.61 24.00 21.98
CA ILE A 76 -2.71 24.36 20.54
C ILE A 76 -1.60 23.67 19.75
N THR A 77 -0.36 23.71 20.24
CA THR A 77 0.78 23.08 19.56
C THR A 77 0.63 21.56 19.50
N GLY A 78 0.18 20.93 20.58
CA GLY A 78 -0.08 19.50 20.64
C GLY A 78 -1.19 19.05 19.66
N GLN A 79 -2.28 19.82 19.57
CA GLN A 79 -3.38 19.54 18.61
C GLN A 79 -2.90 19.66 17.16
N LEU A 80 -2.17 20.73 16.82
CA LEU A 80 -1.60 20.90 15.48
C LEU A 80 -0.61 19.80 15.10
N GLN A 81 0.16 19.32 16.06
CA GLN A 81 1.09 18.20 15.85
C GLN A 81 0.33 16.89 15.66
N SER A 82 -0.73 16.62 16.43
CA SER A 82 -1.59 15.45 16.27
C SER A 82 -2.26 15.43 14.89
N GLU A 83 -2.90 16.54 14.49
CA GLU A 83 -3.52 16.65 13.16
C GLU A 83 -2.52 16.43 12.01
N ARG A 84 -1.31 16.96 12.12
CA ARG A 84 -0.24 16.72 11.15
C ARG A 84 0.20 15.25 11.12
N ARG A 85 0.32 14.60 12.28
CA ARG A 85 0.68 13.19 12.38
C ARG A 85 -0.38 12.29 11.75
N HIS A 86 -1.67 12.53 12.04
CA HIS A 86 -2.79 11.78 11.45
C HIS A 86 -2.85 11.94 9.92
N ALA A 87 -2.69 13.17 9.41
CA ALA A 87 -2.63 13.42 7.97
C ALA A 87 -1.45 12.71 7.29
N THR A 88 -0.31 12.65 7.98
CA THR A 88 0.89 11.98 7.46
C THR A 88 0.76 10.46 7.55
N ALA A 89 0.17 9.93 8.62
CA ALA A 89 -0.11 8.49 8.76
C ALA A 89 -1.14 8.01 7.72
N GLY A 90 -2.20 8.79 7.46
CA GLY A 90 -3.15 8.49 6.38
C GLY A 90 -2.48 8.46 4.99
N ARG A 91 -1.57 9.39 4.70
CA ARG A 91 -0.76 9.36 3.48
C ARG A 91 0.14 8.13 3.43
N LEU A 92 0.76 7.75 4.55
CA LEU A 92 1.59 6.56 4.65
C LEU A 92 0.81 5.30 4.26
N VAL A 93 -0.42 5.13 4.78
CA VAL A 93 -1.29 3.99 4.41
C VAL A 93 -1.57 3.97 2.91
N ILE A 94 -1.90 5.13 2.32
CA ILE A 94 -2.17 5.25 0.88
C ILE A 94 -0.91 4.98 0.05
N GLU A 95 0.23 5.51 0.45
CA GLU A 95 1.51 5.32 -0.26
C GLU A 95 2.03 3.89 -0.15
N LEU A 96 1.95 3.27 1.03
CA LEU A 96 2.33 1.88 1.25
C LEU A 96 1.42 0.91 0.50
N GLY A 97 0.12 1.24 0.38
CA GLY A 97 -0.83 0.48 -0.43
C GLY A 97 -0.53 0.52 -1.93
N ARG A 98 0.22 1.53 -2.38
CA ARG A 98 0.54 1.72 -3.81
C ARG A 98 1.93 1.25 -4.24
N ASN A 99 2.98 1.35 -3.42
CA ASN A 99 4.38 1.26 -3.89
C ASN A 99 5.41 0.85 -2.83
N GLY A 100 5.11 0.08 -1.79
CA GLY A 100 6.08 -0.16 -0.72
C GLY A 100 6.95 -1.41 -0.91
N ALA A 101 8.27 -1.26 -1.02
CA ALA A 101 9.20 -2.36 -0.79
C ALA A 101 9.29 -2.68 0.73
N PRO A 102 9.55 -3.95 1.13
CA PRO A 102 9.61 -4.36 2.54
C PRO A 102 10.58 -3.53 3.41
N GLY A 103 11.71 -3.10 2.87
CA GLY A 103 12.68 -2.26 3.58
C GLY A 103 12.29 -0.79 3.76
N ASP A 104 11.24 -0.35 3.11
CA ASP A 104 10.79 1.05 3.08
C ASP A 104 9.87 1.39 4.28
N LEU A 105 9.20 0.37 4.85
CA LEU A 105 8.25 0.54 5.95
C LEU A 105 8.89 1.14 7.20
N GLU A 106 10.01 0.58 7.63
CA GLU A 106 10.73 1.02 8.82
C GLU A 106 11.21 2.47 8.67
N GLN A 107 11.82 2.81 7.54
CA GLN A 107 12.32 4.16 7.28
C GLN A 107 11.19 5.19 7.23
N ARG A 108 10.05 4.85 6.63
CA ARG A 108 8.88 5.73 6.57
C ARG A 108 8.23 5.91 7.94
N LEU A 109 8.10 4.84 8.72
CA LEU A 109 7.61 4.92 10.09
C LEU A 109 8.54 5.79 10.96
N ARG A 110 9.85 5.66 10.84
CA ARG A 110 10.83 6.54 11.50
C ARG A 110 10.58 8.02 11.20
N GLY A 111 10.33 8.34 9.92
CA GLY A 111 10.04 9.70 9.49
C GLY A 111 8.70 10.24 10.01
N VAL A 112 7.64 9.45 9.93
CA VAL A 112 6.28 9.83 10.36
C VAL A 112 6.21 10.02 11.86
N LEU A 113 6.76 9.06 12.62
CA LEU A 113 6.71 9.03 14.07
C LEU A 113 7.84 9.86 14.71
N ARG A 114 8.77 10.39 13.90
CA ARG A 114 9.96 11.12 14.36
C ARG A 114 10.77 10.34 15.38
N ASP A 115 10.78 9.04 15.24
CA ASP A 115 11.60 8.14 16.03
C ASP A 115 12.66 7.47 15.15
N PRO A 116 13.88 8.01 15.07
CA PRO A 116 14.95 7.43 14.26
C PRO A 116 15.40 6.06 14.74
N THR A 117 15.02 5.69 15.97
CA THR A 117 15.39 4.41 16.59
C THR A 117 14.33 3.33 16.42
N LEU A 118 13.18 3.66 15.84
CA LEU A 118 12.10 2.71 15.60
C LEU A 118 12.60 1.53 14.75
N THR A 119 12.23 0.31 15.16
CA THR A 119 12.56 -0.92 14.44
C THR A 119 11.31 -1.75 14.24
N VAL A 120 11.16 -2.29 13.03
CA VAL A 120 10.10 -3.24 12.67
C VAL A 120 10.66 -4.65 12.68
N LEU A 121 10.10 -5.50 13.52
CA LEU A 121 10.52 -6.89 13.66
C LEU A 121 9.41 -7.83 13.20
N TYR A 122 9.76 -8.87 12.48
CA TYR A 122 8.86 -9.83 11.87
C TYR A 122 8.95 -11.18 12.58
N TRP A 123 7.82 -11.75 13.01
CA TRP A 123 7.82 -13.06 13.63
C TRP A 123 8.08 -14.17 12.61
N SER A 124 9.04 -15.02 12.88
CA SER A 124 9.33 -16.22 12.10
C SER A 124 8.91 -17.47 12.86
N ASN A 125 7.94 -18.23 12.33
CA ASN A 125 7.55 -19.51 12.91
C ASN A 125 8.69 -20.54 12.84
N ALA A 126 9.51 -20.49 11.79
CA ALA A 126 10.62 -21.42 11.60
C ALA A 126 11.76 -21.17 12.62
N ALA A 127 12.02 -19.89 12.95
CA ALA A 127 13.05 -19.52 13.91
C ALA A 127 12.51 -19.46 15.35
N GLY A 128 11.19 -19.43 15.56
CA GLY A 128 10.56 -19.21 16.86
C GLY A 128 10.95 -17.86 17.49
N ALA A 129 11.29 -16.85 16.67
CA ALA A 129 11.85 -15.58 17.09
C ALA A 129 11.43 -14.43 16.19
N TYR A 130 11.62 -13.20 16.68
CA TYR A 130 11.49 -12.00 15.87
C TYR A 130 12.77 -11.75 15.07
N LEU A 131 12.63 -11.45 13.79
CA LEU A 131 13.71 -11.16 12.85
C LEU A 131 13.64 -9.69 12.42
N ASP A 132 14.77 -9.05 12.14
CA ASP A 132 14.83 -7.76 11.47
C ASP A 132 14.48 -7.88 9.97
N GLY A 133 14.48 -6.75 9.25
CA GLY A 133 14.25 -6.71 7.81
C GLY A 133 15.30 -7.46 6.96
N GLY A 134 16.44 -7.81 7.55
CA GLY A 134 17.51 -8.61 6.93
C GLY A 134 17.45 -10.10 7.30
N GLY A 135 16.42 -10.54 8.04
CA GLY A 135 16.24 -11.94 8.45
C GLY A 135 17.09 -12.39 9.64
N LYS A 136 17.75 -11.49 10.35
CA LYS A 136 18.54 -11.82 11.55
C LYS A 136 17.67 -11.82 12.81
N PRO A 137 17.79 -12.80 13.71
CA PRO A 137 17.11 -12.79 14.99
C PRO A 137 17.53 -11.59 15.83
N VAL A 138 16.53 -10.86 16.35
CA VAL A 138 16.73 -9.70 17.21
C VAL A 138 16.01 -9.94 18.54
N PRO A 139 16.72 -9.86 19.67
CA PRO A 139 16.07 -9.95 20.97
C PRO A 139 15.19 -8.72 21.23
N LEU A 140 14.03 -8.94 21.82
CA LEU A 140 13.17 -7.84 22.23
C LEU A 140 13.78 -7.08 23.42
N PRO A 141 13.52 -5.76 23.55
CA PRO A 141 13.99 -4.95 24.66
C PRO A 141 13.59 -5.56 26.02
N ALA A 142 14.51 -5.55 26.97
CA ALA A 142 14.23 -5.98 28.32
C ALA A 142 13.32 -4.96 29.05
N LYS A 143 12.60 -5.39 30.11
CA LYS A 143 11.70 -4.52 30.90
C LYS A 143 12.38 -3.24 31.49
N LYS A 144 13.69 -3.22 31.54
CA LYS A 144 14.49 -2.04 31.99
C LYS A 144 14.85 -1.07 30.85
N ASP A 145 14.58 -1.43 29.62
CA ASP A 145 14.82 -0.57 28.46
C ASP A 145 13.80 0.57 28.46
N LYS A 146 14.22 1.74 27.96
CA LYS A 146 13.32 2.90 27.79
C LYS A 146 12.38 2.75 26.61
N ARG A 147 12.58 1.73 25.79
CA ARG A 147 11.81 1.46 24.59
C ARG A 147 10.61 0.57 24.88
N VAL A 148 9.51 0.81 24.18
CA VAL A 148 8.28 0.04 24.26
C VAL A 148 8.15 -0.86 23.02
N VAL A 149 7.54 -2.02 23.22
CA VAL A 149 7.20 -2.95 22.14
C VAL A 149 5.70 -2.96 21.95
N THR A 150 5.25 -2.58 20.76
CA THR A 150 3.86 -2.71 20.34
C THR A 150 3.73 -3.92 19.42
N TYR A 151 2.91 -4.90 19.83
CA TYR A 151 2.73 -6.14 19.10
C TYR A 151 1.56 -6.06 18.13
N LEU A 152 1.74 -6.61 16.94
CA LEU A 152 0.66 -6.97 16.04
C LEU A 152 0.47 -8.49 16.07
N GLU A 153 -0.76 -8.89 16.34
CA GLU A 153 -1.17 -10.29 16.36
C GLU A 153 -2.32 -10.50 15.37
N ARG A 154 -2.44 -11.72 14.90
CA ARG A 154 -3.58 -12.20 14.13
C ARG A 154 -4.06 -13.52 14.73
N ASP A 155 -5.32 -13.56 15.13
CA ASP A 155 -5.94 -14.74 15.75
C ASP A 155 -5.13 -15.29 16.93
N GLY A 156 -4.57 -14.37 17.77
CA GLY A 156 -3.73 -14.72 18.92
C GLY A 156 -2.32 -15.21 18.58
N ARG A 157 -1.89 -15.10 17.33
CA ARG A 157 -0.53 -15.48 16.88
C ARG A 157 0.31 -14.25 16.62
N PRO A 158 1.58 -14.22 17.07
CA PRO A 158 2.45 -13.09 16.82
C PRO A 158 2.71 -12.90 15.33
N MET A 159 2.71 -11.66 14.88
CA MET A 159 2.91 -11.30 13.50
C MET A 159 4.09 -10.34 13.31
N THR A 160 4.10 -9.26 14.05
CA THR A 160 5.10 -8.20 13.95
C THR A 160 5.22 -7.49 15.29
N ALA A 161 6.40 -6.96 15.60
CA ALA A 161 6.62 -6.12 16.75
C ALA A 161 7.25 -4.79 16.30
N LEU A 162 6.70 -3.68 16.77
CA LEU A 162 7.29 -2.35 16.64
C LEU A 162 8.03 -2.02 17.93
N VAL A 163 9.34 -1.79 17.84
CA VAL A 163 10.15 -1.35 18.96
C VAL A 163 10.39 0.15 18.79
N HIS A 164 9.89 0.98 19.71
CA HIS A 164 9.84 2.42 19.53
C HIS A 164 9.97 3.20 20.85
N ASP A 165 10.19 4.51 20.76
CA ASP A 165 10.09 5.42 21.89
C ASP A 165 8.63 5.48 22.40
N PRO A 166 8.38 5.47 23.72
CA PRO A 166 7.02 5.57 24.27
C PRO A 166 6.22 6.78 23.74
N ALA A 167 6.88 7.90 23.48
CA ALA A 167 6.23 9.12 22.97
C ALA A 167 5.86 9.03 21.47
N ALA A 168 6.37 8.03 20.75
CA ALA A 168 6.11 7.90 19.32
C ALA A 168 4.68 7.42 19.01
N LEU A 169 4.10 6.59 19.89
CA LEU A 169 2.74 6.03 19.79
C LEU A 169 1.94 6.27 21.08
N ASP A 170 1.97 7.48 21.61
CA ASP A 170 1.22 7.91 22.79
C ASP A 170 -0.24 8.31 22.47
N ASP A 171 -0.56 8.50 21.20
CA ASP A 171 -1.90 8.83 20.70
C ASP A 171 -2.59 7.55 20.19
N PRO A 172 -3.72 7.13 20.79
CA PRO A 172 -4.41 5.90 20.41
C PRO A 172 -4.86 5.84 18.94
N ASP A 173 -5.36 6.97 18.40
CA ASP A 173 -5.87 7.04 17.02
C ASP A 173 -4.72 6.93 16.01
N LEU A 174 -3.57 7.58 16.32
CA LEU A 174 -2.36 7.43 15.53
C LEU A 174 -1.83 5.99 15.59
N THR A 175 -1.84 5.40 16.78
CA THR A 175 -1.41 4.01 16.99
C THR A 175 -2.25 3.07 16.16
N GLU A 176 -3.59 3.18 16.18
CA GLU A 176 -4.47 2.35 15.37
C GLU A 176 -4.20 2.49 13.88
N THR A 177 -4.01 3.73 13.41
CA THR A 177 -3.68 4.00 11.99
C THR A 177 -2.34 3.38 11.58
N VAL A 178 -1.31 3.51 12.42
CA VAL A 178 0.01 2.90 12.17
C VAL A 178 -0.07 1.39 12.18
N LEU A 179 -0.77 0.80 13.15
CA LEU A 179 -0.95 -0.65 13.23
C LEU A 179 -1.72 -1.20 12.02
N ALA A 180 -2.75 -0.50 11.54
CA ALA A 180 -3.47 -0.86 10.32
C ALA A 180 -2.55 -0.82 9.09
N ALA A 181 -1.70 0.21 8.97
CA ALA A 181 -0.72 0.33 7.89
C ALA A 181 0.32 -0.80 7.93
N VAL A 182 0.87 -1.07 9.11
CA VAL A 182 1.85 -2.15 9.31
C VAL A 182 1.21 -3.51 9.02
N ARG A 183 -0.02 -3.75 9.52
CA ARG A 183 -0.77 -4.98 9.22
C ARG A 183 -0.93 -5.19 7.73
N PHE A 184 -1.39 -4.18 7.01
CA PHE A 184 -1.58 -4.24 5.56
C PHE A 184 -0.28 -4.63 4.84
N VAL A 185 0.85 -4.00 5.18
CA VAL A 185 2.16 -4.30 4.58
C VAL A 185 2.63 -5.71 4.94
N VAL A 186 2.54 -6.10 6.20
CA VAL A 186 3.00 -7.41 6.68
C VAL A 186 2.11 -8.54 6.16
N GLU A 187 0.79 -8.35 6.06
CA GLU A 187 -0.11 -9.33 5.43
C GLU A 187 0.16 -9.45 3.94
N ARG A 188 0.41 -8.33 3.27
CA ARG A 188 0.88 -8.31 1.90
C ARG A 188 2.16 -9.12 1.78
N ASP A 189 3.20 -8.80 2.56
CA ASP A 189 4.51 -9.45 2.48
C ASP A 189 4.45 -10.94 2.87
N ARG A 190 3.57 -11.32 3.82
CA ARG A 190 3.31 -12.73 4.16
C ARG A 190 2.51 -13.49 3.10
N ALA A 191 1.56 -12.86 2.46
CA ALA A 191 0.88 -13.43 1.29
C ALA A 191 1.92 -13.71 0.18
N TYR A 192 2.99 -12.95 0.16
CA TYR A 192 4.13 -13.13 -0.74
C TYR A 192 5.10 -14.23 -0.31
N GLY A 193 5.29 -14.47 0.99
CA GLY A 193 6.17 -15.53 1.53
C GLY A 193 5.47 -16.87 1.77
N GLN A 194 4.14 -16.95 1.68
CA GLN A 194 3.36 -18.18 1.87
C GLN A 194 2.97 -18.88 0.57
N LEU A 195 3.23 -18.30 -0.59
CA LEU A 195 3.39 -19.13 -1.77
C LEU A 195 4.63 -20.00 -1.48
N PRO A 196 4.56 -21.35 -1.64
CA PRO A 196 5.79 -22.12 -1.67
C PRO A 196 6.66 -21.37 -2.67
N ALA A 197 7.81 -20.89 -2.21
CA ALA A 197 8.88 -20.66 -3.11
C ALA A 197 9.08 -22.02 -3.81
N THR A 198 8.49 -22.20 -4.94
CA THR A 198 9.28 -22.79 -6.00
C THR A 198 10.47 -21.88 -5.96
N ALA A 199 11.53 -22.35 -5.32
CA ALA A 199 12.79 -21.64 -5.26
C ALA A 199 12.99 -21.18 -6.69
N ILE A 200 12.84 -19.87 -6.91
CA ILE A 200 13.25 -19.32 -8.21
C ILE A 200 14.68 -19.68 -8.20
N ASP A 201 15.06 -20.66 -9.02
CA ASP A 201 16.46 -20.97 -9.20
C ASP A 201 17.05 -19.71 -9.84
N ALA A 202 17.51 -18.80 -8.98
CA ALA A 202 18.04 -17.52 -9.40
C ALA A 202 19.23 -17.74 -10.35
N ALA A 203 19.89 -18.90 -10.26
CA ALA A 203 20.90 -19.34 -11.19
C ALA A 203 20.34 -19.64 -12.60
N ALA A 204 19.04 -19.90 -12.72
CA ALA A 204 18.37 -20.18 -13.98
C ALA A 204 17.68 -18.95 -14.61
N LEU A 205 17.66 -17.78 -13.93
CA LEU A 205 17.04 -16.57 -14.47
C LEU A 205 18.01 -15.83 -15.40
N PRO A 206 17.53 -15.28 -16.53
CA PRO A 206 18.37 -14.55 -17.46
C PRO A 206 18.90 -13.25 -16.83
N THR A 207 20.15 -12.94 -17.12
CA THR A 207 20.83 -11.72 -16.64
C THR A 207 21.18 -10.79 -17.80
N GLY A 208 21.54 -9.57 -17.48
CA GLY A 208 21.93 -8.58 -18.49
C GLY A 208 20.71 -7.88 -19.13
N PHE A 209 20.64 -7.88 -20.46
CA PHE A 209 19.54 -7.26 -21.21
C PHE A 209 18.43 -8.28 -21.41
N VAL A 210 17.31 -8.07 -20.72
CA VAL A 210 16.15 -8.97 -20.71
C VAL A 210 14.88 -8.22 -21.07
N THR A 211 13.84 -8.97 -21.41
CA THR A 211 12.49 -8.43 -21.64
C THR A 211 11.57 -8.85 -20.52
N LEU A 212 10.93 -7.85 -19.93
CA LEU A 212 9.99 -7.96 -18.82
C LEU A 212 8.57 -7.87 -19.34
N LEU A 213 7.69 -8.76 -18.91
CA LEU A 213 6.26 -8.74 -19.16
C LEU A 213 5.54 -8.62 -17.84
N MET A 214 4.65 -7.65 -17.73
CA MET A 214 3.75 -7.51 -16.59
C MET A 214 2.30 -7.52 -17.07
N SER A 215 1.46 -8.24 -16.37
CA SER A 215 0.01 -8.22 -16.62
C SER A 215 -0.77 -7.97 -15.33
N ASP A 216 -1.98 -7.45 -15.49
CA ASP A 216 -2.86 -7.08 -14.38
C ASP A 216 -4.33 -7.20 -14.82
N ILE A 217 -5.22 -7.68 -13.93
CA ILE A 217 -6.63 -7.84 -14.22
C ILE A 217 -7.33 -6.48 -14.16
N GLU A 218 -7.97 -6.08 -15.28
CA GLU A 218 -8.73 -4.83 -15.31
C GLU A 218 -9.93 -4.90 -14.36
N ALA A 219 -10.09 -3.85 -13.52
CA ALA A 219 -11.19 -3.71 -12.56
C ALA A 219 -11.33 -4.90 -11.59
N SER A 220 -10.22 -5.51 -11.17
CA SER A 220 -10.15 -6.66 -10.26
C SER A 220 -11.01 -6.51 -9.00
N THR A 221 -11.00 -5.33 -8.36
CA THR A 221 -11.84 -5.02 -7.20
C THR A 221 -13.34 -5.11 -7.53
N THR A 222 -13.74 -4.68 -8.72
CA THR A 222 -15.15 -4.80 -9.18
C THR A 222 -15.51 -6.25 -9.41
N LEU A 223 -14.61 -7.03 -10.02
CA LEU A 223 -14.79 -8.47 -10.20
C LEU A 223 -14.88 -9.20 -8.87
N LEU A 224 -14.01 -8.89 -7.92
CA LEU A 224 -14.04 -9.44 -6.56
C LEU A 224 -15.40 -9.17 -5.89
N ASN A 225 -15.88 -7.94 -5.94
CA ASN A 225 -17.16 -7.56 -5.34
C ASN A 225 -18.37 -8.27 -5.99
N ARG A 226 -18.30 -8.57 -7.29
CA ARG A 226 -19.38 -9.24 -8.03
C ARG A 226 -19.35 -10.75 -7.86
N LEU A 227 -18.18 -11.37 -7.87
CA LEU A 227 -17.99 -12.81 -7.85
C LEU A 227 -17.92 -13.40 -6.43
N GLY A 228 -17.59 -12.56 -5.42
CA GLY A 228 -17.40 -13.04 -4.05
C GLY A 228 -16.41 -14.19 -3.98
N ASP A 229 -16.82 -15.33 -3.39
CA ASP A 229 -15.96 -16.51 -3.23
C ASP A 229 -15.49 -17.13 -4.55
N LYS A 230 -16.24 -16.99 -5.64
CA LYS A 230 -15.85 -17.47 -6.98
C LYS A 230 -14.64 -16.74 -7.55
N TYR A 231 -14.30 -15.55 -7.02
CA TYR A 231 -13.13 -14.77 -7.48
C TYR A 231 -11.82 -15.53 -7.29
N ARG A 232 -11.71 -16.36 -6.25
CA ARG A 232 -10.53 -17.20 -6.02
C ARG A 232 -10.28 -18.15 -7.19
N ASP A 233 -11.33 -18.80 -7.70
CA ASP A 233 -11.22 -19.76 -8.80
C ASP A 233 -10.87 -19.05 -10.10
N VAL A 234 -11.47 -17.87 -10.34
CA VAL A 234 -11.11 -17.00 -11.47
C VAL A 234 -9.63 -16.60 -11.41
N LEU A 235 -9.14 -16.21 -10.26
CA LEU A 235 -7.74 -15.82 -10.08
C LEU A 235 -6.77 -16.99 -10.32
N ASN A 236 -7.13 -18.19 -9.86
CA ASN A 236 -6.36 -19.41 -10.11
C ASN A 236 -6.33 -19.76 -11.61
N ASP A 237 -7.46 -19.65 -12.28
CA ASP A 237 -7.57 -19.86 -13.72
C ASP A 237 -6.71 -18.86 -14.52
N VAL A 238 -6.80 -17.56 -14.17
CA VAL A 238 -5.98 -16.50 -14.76
C VAL A 238 -4.50 -16.82 -14.64
N ARG A 239 -4.05 -17.13 -13.42
CA ARG A 239 -2.64 -17.46 -13.16
C ARG A 239 -2.20 -18.74 -13.88
N GLY A 240 -3.04 -19.76 -13.91
CA GLY A 240 -2.77 -21.00 -14.63
C GLY A 240 -2.58 -20.77 -16.14
N MET A 241 -3.44 -19.94 -16.75
CA MET A 241 -3.33 -19.59 -18.16
C MET A 241 -2.06 -18.79 -18.45
N LEU A 242 -1.74 -17.79 -17.62
CA LEU A 242 -0.53 -16.97 -17.76
C LEU A 242 0.73 -17.82 -17.65
N ARG A 243 0.83 -18.70 -16.65
CA ARG A 243 1.96 -19.64 -16.47
C ARG A 243 2.15 -20.54 -17.67
N SER A 244 1.07 -21.16 -18.13
CA SER A 244 1.10 -22.08 -19.26
C SER A 244 1.63 -21.40 -20.52
N VAL A 245 1.13 -20.22 -20.86
CA VAL A 245 1.55 -19.49 -22.06
C VAL A 245 2.96 -18.97 -21.94
N VAL A 246 3.33 -18.38 -20.79
CA VAL A 246 4.69 -17.87 -20.55
C VAL A 246 5.72 -18.98 -20.64
N SER A 247 5.49 -20.12 -19.97
CA SER A 247 6.39 -21.27 -20.03
C SER A 247 6.51 -21.86 -21.42
N SER A 248 5.41 -21.91 -22.20
CA SER A 248 5.44 -22.41 -23.59
C SER A 248 6.17 -21.48 -24.56
N ALA A 249 6.44 -20.26 -24.18
CA ALA A 249 7.17 -19.25 -24.94
C ALA A 249 8.57 -18.95 -24.35
N ASP A 250 9.19 -19.93 -23.68
CA ASP A 250 10.51 -19.82 -23.04
C ASP A 250 10.63 -18.67 -22.02
N GLY A 251 9.50 -18.17 -21.53
CA GLY A 251 9.44 -17.19 -20.45
C GLY A 251 9.49 -17.85 -19.08
N ARG A 252 9.88 -17.09 -18.08
CA ARG A 252 9.94 -17.52 -16.68
C ARG A 252 9.08 -16.59 -15.82
N GLU A 253 8.19 -17.18 -15.03
CA GLU A 253 7.46 -16.46 -13.99
C GLU A 253 8.43 -15.99 -12.93
N ILE A 254 8.37 -14.72 -12.59
CA ILE A 254 9.12 -14.13 -11.48
C ILE A 254 8.23 -13.99 -10.27
N ASP A 255 6.95 -13.58 -10.50
CA ASP A 255 6.04 -13.29 -9.42
C ASP A 255 4.59 -13.29 -9.92
N ALA A 256 3.65 -13.69 -9.05
CA ALA A 256 2.21 -13.61 -9.32
C ALA A 256 1.47 -13.15 -8.06
N ARG A 257 1.20 -11.86 -7.97
CA ARG A 257 0.66 -11.21 -6.77
C ARG A 257 -0.75 -10.72 -7.00
N ALA A 258 -1.66 -11.01 -6.08
CA ALA A 258 -3.07 -10.61 -6.22
C ALA A 258 -3.57 -10.82 -7.67
N ASP A 259 -3.80 -9.77 -8.41
CA ASP A 259 -4.22 -9.71 -9.81
C ASP A 259 -3.06 -9.42 -10.79
N GLU A 260 -1.85 -9.16 -10.27
CA GLU A 260 -0.65 -8.93 -11.07
C GLU A 260 0.11 -10.23 -11.36
N PHE A 261 0.75 -10.28 -12.53
CA PHE A 261 1.65 -11.36 -12.93
C PHE A 261 2.89 -10.77 -13.59
N PHE A 262 4.08 -11.23 -13.21
CA PHE A 262 5.35 -10.75 -13.69
C PHE A 262 6.21 -11.88 -14.26
N ALA A 263 6.69 -11.70 -15.47
CA ALA A 263 7.53 -12.68 -16.16
C ALA A 263 8.72 -12.02 -16.86
N VAL A 264 9.75 -12.82 -17.13
CA VAL A 264 10.96 -12.42 -17.85
C VAL A 264 11.20 -13.34 -19.04
N PHE A 265 11.78 -12.78 -20.09
CA PHE A 265 12.17 -13.46 -21.31
C PHE A 265 13.58 -13.03 -21.72
N GLU A 266 14.34 -13.94 -22.29
CA GLU A 266 15.64 -13.62 -22.88
C GLU A 266 15.49 -12.82 -24.17
N ARG A 267 14.45 -13.14 -24.97
CA ARG A 267 14.17 -12.50 -26.26
C ARG A 267 12.85 -11.71 -26.22
N ALA A 268 12.91 -10.49 -26.75
CA ALA A 268 11.72 -9.64 -26.82
C ALA A 268 10.62 -10.22 -27.73
N ALA A 269 11.00 -10.95 -28.76
CA ALA A 269 10.05 -11.61 -29.68
C ALA A 269 9.18 -12.64 -28.95
N ASP A 270 9.76 -13.41 -28.03
CA ASP A 270 9.05 -14.44 -27.26
C ASP A 270 8.06 -13.81 -26.30
N ALA A 271 8.42 -12.71 -25.64
CA ALA A 271 7.51 -11.94 -24.81
C ALA A 271 6.30 -11.38 -25.58
N VAL A 272 6.54 -10.90 -26.80
CA VAL A 272 5.48 -10.37 -27.69
C VAL A 272 4.53 -11.50 -28.12
N GLN A 273 5.07 -12.66 -28.52
CA GLN A 273 4.24 -13.82 -28.89
C GLN A 273 3.46 -14.36 -27.69
N ALA A 274 4.06 -14.42 -26.50
CA ALA A 274 3.39 -14.80 -25.27
C ALA A 274 2.23 -13.84 -24.97
N ALA A 275 2.45 -12.53 -25.04
CA ALA A 275 1.42 -11.53 -24.80
C ALA A 275 0.23 -11.67 -25.76
N ALA A 276 0.48 -11.85 -27.07
CA ALA A 276 -0.59 -12.07 -28.05
C ALA A 276 -1.34 -13.39 -27.78
N SER A 277 -0.64 -14.46 -27.42
CA SER A 277 -1.23 -15.75 -27.08
C SER A 277 -2.07 -15.68 -25.81
N ILE A 278 -1.62 -14.95 -24.77
CA ILE A 278 -2.40 -14.68 -23.56
C ILE A 278 -3.72 -14.00 -23.93
N GLN A 279 -3.70 -12.91 -24.68
CA GLN A 279 -4.92 -12.17 -25.03
C GLN A 279 -5.89 -13.05 -25.85
N ARG A 280 -5.40 -13.87 -26.78
CA ARG A 280 -6.23 -14.83 -27.51
C ARG A 280 -6.85 -15.88 -26.58
N ALA A 281 -6.09 -16.41 -25.64
CA ALA A 281 -6.57 -17.40 -24.67
C ALA A 281 -7.67 -16.81 -23.78
N PHE A 282 -7.49 -15.60 -23.29
CA PHE A 282 -8.49 -14.88 -22.48
C PHE A 282 -9.76 -14.58 -23.27
N GLY A 283 -9.66 -14.20 -24.54
CA GLY A 283 -10.80 -13.95 -25.41
C GLY A 283 -11.63 -15.19 -25.76
N ARG A 284 -11.03 -16.39 -25.69
CA ARG A 284 -11.70 -17.67 -25.96
C ARG A 284 -12.34 -18.31 -24.72
N LYS A 285 -11.87 -17.93 -23.53
CA LYS A 285 -12.34 -18.51 -22.27
C LYS A 285 -13.72 -17.98 -21.91
N ARG A 286 -14.64 -18.88 -21.54
CA ARG A 286 -15.88 -18.50 -20.87
C ARG A 286 -15.59 -18.31 -19.37
N TRP A 287 -15.95 -17.15 -18.87
CA TRP A 287 -15.77 -16.79 -17.48
C TRP A 287 -17.06 -16.98 -16.68
N PRO A 288 -17.00 -17.20 -15.36
CA PRO A 288 -18.17 -17.31 -14.51
C PRO A 288 -19.12 -16.13 -14.67
N ASP A 289 -20.42 -16.40 -14.62
CA ASP A 289 -21.50 -15.43 -14.69
C ASP A 289 -21.43 -14.51 -15.94
N ASP A 290 -20.80 -15.00 -17.03
CA ASP A 290 -20.53 -14.27 -18.28
C ASP A 290 -19.81 -12.91 -18.08
N LEU A 291 -19.19 -12.72 -16.92
CA LEU A 291 -18.42 -11.51 -16.63
C LEU A 291 -17.08 -11.54 -17.37
N PRO A 292 -16.79 -10.57 -18.23
CA PRO A 292 -15.54 -10.56 -18.98
C PRO A 292 -14.34 -10.31 -18.05
N VAL A 293 -13.44 -11.28 -17.91
CA VAL A 293 -12.15 -11.11 -17.26
C VAL A 293 -11.13 -10.70 -18.31
N ARG A 294 -10.60 -9.49 -18.20
CA ARG A 294 -9.64 -8.92 -19.13
C ARG A 294 -8.34 -8.59 -18.40
N VAL A 295 -7.23 -8.92 -19.02
CA VAL A 295 -5.89 -8.51 -18.53
C VAL A 295 -5.32 -7.44 -19.44
N ARG A 296 -4.67 -6.46 -18.85
CA ARG A 296 -3.80 -5.51 -19.53
C ARG A 296 -2.37 -6.02 -19.46
N ILE A 297 -1.59 -5.83 -20.53
CA ILE A 297 -0.22 -6.32 -20.60
C ILE A 297 0.72 -5.17 -20.95
N GLY A 298 1.81 -5.05 -20.19
CA GLY A 298 2.93 -4.16 -20.45
C GLY A 298 4.20 -4.94 -20.73
N ILE A 299 4.99 -4.48 -21.72
CA ILE A 299 6.27 -5.09 -22.09
C ILE A 299 7.36 -4.01 -22.12
N HIS A 300 8.50 -4.29 -21.50
CA HIS A 300 9.66 -3.43 -21.53
C HIS A 300 10.95 -4.25 -21.52
N SER A 301 11.95 -3.82 -22.29
CA SER A 301 13.29 -4.43 -22.28
C SER A 301 14.28 -3.52 -21.57
N GLY A 302 15.22 -4.10 -20.84
CA GLY A 302 16.20 -3.32 -20.10
C GLY A 302 17.21 -4.18 -19.38
N ARG A 303 18.02 -3.58 -18.50
CA ARG A 303 19.03 -4.23 -17.68
C ARG A 303 18.69 -4.11 -16.19
N PRO A 304 17.75 -4.91 -15.67
CA PRO A 304 17.48 -4.94 -14.25
C PRO A 304 18.65 -5.63 -13.50
N THR A 305 18.73 -5.40 -12.20
CA THR A 305 19.62 -6.16 -11.32
C THR A 305 18.86 -7.37 -10.80
N LEU A 306 19.44 -8.56 -10.98
CA LEU A 306 18.93 -9.79 -10.38
C LEU A 306 19.41 -9.89 -8.94
N THR A 307 18.48 -10.17 -8.02
CA THR A 307 18.73 -10.41 -6.59
C THR A 307 18.14 -11.76 -6.20
N ASP A 308 18.36 -12.20 -4.99
CA ASP A 308 17.76 -13.41 -4.38
C ASP A 308 16.23 -13.40 -4.32
N ILE A 309 15.62 -12.20 -4.36
CA ILE A 309 14.17 -12.01 -4.35
C ILE A 309 13.58 -11.65 -5.73
N GLY A 310 14.36 -11.71 -6.80
CA GLY A 310 13.96 -11.39 -8.17
C GLY A 310 14.63 -10.13 -8.73
N TYR A 311 14.04 -9.53 -9.76
CA TYR A 311 14.60 -8.35 -10.43
C TYR A 311 14.23 -7.05 -9.73
N ILE A 312 15.22 -6.15 -9.63
CA ILE A 312 15.04 -4.78 -9.15
C ILE A 312 15.63 -3.78 -10.16
N GLY A 313 15.23 -2.51 -10.04
CA GLY A 313 15.78 -1.40 -10.81
C GLY A 313 14.78 -0.75 -11.75
N LEU A 314 15.26 0.25 -12.51
CA LEU A 314 14.42 1.13 -13.31
C LEU A 314 13.58 0.37 -14.35
N ALA A 315 14.11 -0.69 -14.96
CA ALA A 315 13.38 -1.48 -15.96
C ALA A 315 12.10 -2.12 -15.38
N VAL A 316 12.13 -2.57 -14.11
CA VAL A 316 10.96 -3.13 -13.42
C VAL A 316 9.91 -2.04 -13.18
N HIS A 317 10.34 -0.85 -12.80
CA HIS A 317 9.41 0.29 -12.64
C HIS A 317 8.78 0.70 -13.98
N ILE A 318 9.57 0.70 -15.06
CA ILE A 318 9.05 1.08 -16.39
C ILE A 318 7.99 0.07 -16.85
N VAL A 319 8.26 -1.25 -16.78
CA VAL A 319 7.27 -2.26 -17.23
C VAL A 319 5.97 -2.16 -16.46
N ALA A 320 6.01 -1.91 -15.14
CA ALA A 320 4.82 -1.71 -14.33
C ALA A 320 4.00 -0.48 -14.78
N ARG A 321 4.67 0.61 -15.14
CA ARG A 321 4.00 1.81 -15.66
C ARG A 321 3.48 1.63 -17.07
N VAL A 322 4.19 0.90 -17.92
CA VAL A 322 3.70 0.53 -19.27
C VAL A 322 2.44 -0.33 -19.16
N CYS A 323 2.42 -1.31 -18.27
CA CYS A 323 1.24 -2.13 -17.97
C CYS A 323 0.07 -1.27 -17.47
N SER A 324 0.33 -0.38 -16.52
CA SER A 324 -0.70 0.51 -15.96
C SER A 324 -1.28 1.49 -16.98
N ALA A 325 -0.54 1.82 -18.05
CA ALA A 325 -1.01 2.67 -19.14
C ALA A 325 -1.96 1.96 -20.10
N ALA A 326 -1.99 0.63 -20.10
CA ALA A 326 -2.84 -0.18 -20.96
C ALA A 326 -4.26 -0.33 -20.44
N HIS A 327 -5.18 -0.72 -21.31
CA HIS A 327 -6.56 -1.10 -21.02
C HIS A 327 -6.72 -2.64 -21.03
N GLY A 328 -7.77 -3.16 -20.43
CA GLY A 328 -8.08 -4.59 -20.45
C GLY A 328 -8.22 -5.12 -21.89
N GLY A 329 -7.49 -6.17 -22.21
CA GLY A 329 -7.38 -6.73 -23.56
C GLY A 329 -6.29 -6.09 -24.42
N GLN A 330 -5.65 -5.00 -23.96
CA GLN A 330 -4.60 -4.29 -24.67
C GLN A 330 -3.20 -4.79 -24.29
N ILE A 331 -2.30 -4.77 -25.28
CA ILE A 331 -0.86 -5.03 -25.07
C ILE A 331 -0.12 -3.74 -25.45
N VAL A 332 0.58 -3.16 -24.47
CA VAL A 332 1.42 -1.97 -24.67
C VAL A 332 2.88 -2.35 -24.49
N ILE A 333 3.71 -1.90 -25.40
CA ILE A 333 5.15 -2.13 -25.40
C ILE A 333 5.90 -0.80 -25.43
N SER A 334 7.01 -0.72 -24.68
CA SER A 334 7.91 0.44 -24.74
C SER A 334 8.72 0.46 -26.02
N GLU A 335 9.22 1.64 -26.43
CA GLU A 335 10.10 1.83 -27.57
C GLU A 335 11.33 0.90 -27.48
N MET A 336 11.98 0.82 -26.32
CA MET A 336 13.14 -0.04 -26.09
C MET A 336 12.84 -1.52 -26.34
N ALA A 337 11.68 -2.02 -25.91
CA ALA A 337 11.30 -3.40 -26.16
C ALA A 337 10.89 -3.63 -27.62
N LYS A 338 10.21 -2.68 -28.24
CA LYS A 338 9.88 -2.73 -29.68
C LYS A 338 11.16 -2.80 -30.53
N ASP A 339 12.17 -2.00 -30.21
CA ASP A 339 13.45 -2.00 -30.92
C ASP A 339 14.21 -3.31 -30.71
N ALA A 340 14.11 -3.93 -29.54
CA ALA A 340 14.68 -5.24 -29.26
C ALA A 340 14.01 -6.38 -30.08
N VAL A 341 12.76 -6.20 -30.54
CA VAL A 341 12.06 -7.15 -31.43
C VAL A 341 12.53 -7.01 -32.88
N ALA A 342 13.02 -5.85 -33.31
CA ALA A 342 13.33 -5.54 -34.70
C ALA A 342 14.34 -6.52 -35.35
N GLY A 343 15.19 -7.18 -34.56
CA GLY A 343 16.11 -8.24 -34.98
C GLY A 343 15.50 -9.62 -35.21
N SER A 344 14.21 -9.82 -34.87
CA SER A 344 13.50 -11.12 -34.98
C SER A 344 12.04 -10.87 -35.32
N PRO A 345 11.69 -10.61 -36.58
CA PRO A 345 10.32 -10.26 -36.98
C PRO A 345 9.36 -11.39 -36.61
N SER A 346 8.35 -11.06 -35.82
CA SER A 346 7.25 -11.96 -35.44
C SER A 346 6.16 -11.88 -36.50
N THR A 347 5.84 -12.98 -37.16
CA THR A 347 4.80 -13.05 -38.19
C THR A 347 3.44 -12.67 -37.59
N GLY A 348 2.71 -11.75 -38.28
CA GLY A 348 1.35 -11.33 -37.87
C GLY A 348 1.31 -10.32 -36.70
N ILE A 349 2.44 -9.73 -36.32
CA ILE A 349 2.52 -8.68 -35.29
C ILE A 349 2.79 -7.33 -35.97
N ARG A 350 2.01 -6.32 -35.58
CA ARG A 350 2.20 -4.92 -35.97
C ARG A 350 2.32 -4.04 -34.74
N PHE A 351 3.05 -2.94 -34.85
CA PHE A 351 3.23 -1.96 -33.78
C PHE A 351 2.60 -0.63 -34.17
N HIS A 352 1.55 -0.25 -33.45
CA HIS A 352 0.88 1.05 -33.65
C HIS A 352 1.42 2.05 -32.61
N SER A 353 1.92 3.19 -33.05
CA SER A 353 2.46 4.22 -32.15
C SER A 353 1.35 4.88 -31.34
N LEU A 354 1.52 4.89 -30.04
CA LEU A 354 0.65 5.61 -29.11
C LEU A 354 1.25 7.00 -28.73
N GLY A 355 2.45 7.31 -29.22
CA GLY A 355 3.16 8.54 -28.91
C GLY A 355 4.09 8.44 -27.70
N ARG A 356 4.61 9.58 -27.27
CA ARG A 356 5.49 9.69 -26.09
C ARG A 356 4.71 10.16 -24.88
N HIS A 357 4.82 9.43 -23.78
CA HIS A 357 4.06 9.68 -22.56
C HIS A 357 4.97 9.81 -21.34
N ARG A 358 4.68 10.78 -20.47
CA ARG A 358 5.25 10.83 -19.12
C ARG A 358 4.51 9.84 -18.24
N LEU A 359 5.17 8.75 -17.92
CA LEU A 359 4.64 7.76 -17.00
C LEU A 359 4.89 8.20 -15.55
N HIS A 360 3.96 7.87 -14.66
CA HIS A 360 4.02 8.33 -13.27
C HIS A 360 5.33 7.89 -12.57
N GLY A 361 6.05 8.85 -11.98
CA GLY A 361 7.30 8.60 -11.27
C GLY A 361 8.53 8.44 -12.17
N LEU A 362 8.40 8.58 -13.49
CA LEU A 362 9.53 8.60 -14.42
C LEU A 362 9.84 10.04 -14.86
N VAL A 363 11.13 10.38 -14.90
CA VAL A 363 11.60 11.70 -15.33
C VAL A 363 11.45 11.86 -16.84
N GLU A 364 11.82 10.82 -17.60
CA GLU A 364 11.82 10.84 -19.05
C GLU A 364 10.51 10.31 -19.65
N ALA A 365 10.04 10.95 -20.71
CA ALA A 365 8.90 10.47 -21.48
C ALA A 365 9.27 9.19 -22.23
N GLN A 366 8.41 8.17 -22.15
CA GLN A 366 8.57 6.88 -22.81
C GLN A 366 7.77 6.84 -24.10
N GLY A 367 8.39 6.36 -25.20
CA GLY A 367 7.68 5.99 -26.41
C GLY A 367 6.87 4.72 -26.16
N LEU A 368 5.56 4.77 -26.41
CA LEU A 368 4.65 3.64 -26.23
C LEU A 368 4.07 3.20 -27.57
N PHE A 369 3.91 1.89 -27.72
CA PHE A 369 3.30 1.29 -28.90
C PHE A 369 2.27 0.24 -28.47
N GLN A 370 1.17 0.17 -29.19
CA GLN A 370 0.23 -0.93 -29.10
C GLN A 370 0.68 -2.08 -29.98
N ILE A 371 0.63 -3.28 -29.46
CA ILE A 371 0.79 -4.50 -30.27
C ILE A 371 -0.56 -4.85 -30.86
N GLU A 372 -0.62 -4.92 -32.18
CA GLU A 372 -1.74 -5.43 -32.96
C GLU A 372 -1.41 -6.82 -33.51
N ALA A 373 -2.33 -7.76 -33.38
CA ALA A 373 -2.20 -9.11 -33.90
C ALA A 373 -3.58 -9.62 -34.35
N ASP A 374 -3.57 -10.53 -35.31
CA ASP A 374 -4.80 -11.11 -35.85
C ASP A 374 -5.62 -11.80 -34.76
N GLY A 375 -6.93 -11.52 -34.72
CA GLY A 375 -7.85 -12.03 -33.72
C GLY A 375 -7.84 -11.27 -32.38
N LEU A 376 -7.11 -10.15 -32.28
CA LEU A 376 -7.14 -9.28 -31.11
C LEU A 376 -7.83 -7.94 -31.41
N PRO A 377 -8.46 -7.30 -30.40
CA PRO A 377 -8.98 -5.95 -30.55
C PRO A 377 -7.86 -4.96 -30.94
N ALA A 378 -8.14 -4.10 -31.91
CA ALA A 378 -7.19 -3.08 -32.39
C ALA A 378 -7.49 -1.67 -31.86
N THR A 379 -8.72 -1.41 -31.41
CA THR A 379 -9.15 -0.07 -30.99
C THR A 379 -9.31 0.01 -29.47
N PHE A 380 -8.59 0.93 -28.86
CA PHE A 380 -8.65 1.21 -27.42
C PHE A 380 -8.70 2.72 -27.17
N PRO A 381 -9.19 3.16 -26.00
CA PRO A 381 -9.05 4.55 -25.59
C PRO A 381 -7.57 4.98 -25.50
N PRO A 382 -7.26 6.31 -25.44
CA PRO A 382 -5.91 6.78 -25.20
C PRO A 382 -5.26 6.14 -23.96
N PRO A 383 -3.92 5.96 -23.94
CA PRO A 383 -3.22 5.39 -22.80
C PRO A 383 -3.58 6.08 -21.48
N ARG A 384 -3.72 5.29 -20.41
CA ARG A 384 -4.01 5.78 -19.05
C ARG A 384 -2.79 6.47 -18.44
N THR A 385 -2.40 7.59 -18.99
CA THR A 385 -1.33 8.47 -18.48
C THR A 385 -1.95 9.74 -17.93
N LYS A 386 -1.33 10.37 -16.90
CA LYS A 386 -1.80 11.68 -16.46
C LYS A 386 -1.73 12.65 -17.64
N ALA A 387 -2.86 13.28 -17.95
CA ALA A 387 -2.89 14.36 -18.93
C ALA A 387 -1.80 15.40 -18.61
N ARG A 388 -1.17 15.95 -19.65
CA ARG A 388 -0.31 17.14 -19.53
C ARG A 388 -1.15 18.22 -18.83
N SER A 389 -0.76 18.59 -17.60
CA SER A 389 -1.10 19.90 -17.05
C SER A 389 -0.09 20.90 -17.55
#